data_99cebc054bee2cc6541ac1c64f3e407d
#
_entry.id   99cebc054bee2cc6541ac1c64f3e407d
#
_cell.length_a   1.000
_cell.length_b   1.000
_cell.length_c   1.000
_cell.angle_alpha   90.00
_cell.angle_beta   90.00
_cell.angle_gamma   90.00
#
_symmetry.space_group_name_H-M   'P 1'
#
loop_
_entity.id
_entity.type
_entity.pdbx_description
1 polymer ?
#
loop_
_entity_poly.entity_id
_entity_poly.type
_entity_poly.pdbx_seq_one_letter_code
_entity_poly.pdbx_strand_id
1 'polypeptide(L)'
;MTIAGHDALILGSGRATITLPMGTQITMEDALLYPDLTRTLLSFRDVFKNGFHVETHMDNKDKFLLFTKLTRYAKQICEKISSLQTGLYYTYIKPIEHVAYKIIFQDVDTFQNWHDRLGHPGIGMMKKIIGNSIGHDMENAKFP
;
A
#
# COMPACT_ATOMS: atom_id res chain seq x y z
N MET A 1 -5.73 7.95 12.93
CA MET A 1 -6.98 8.17 12.16
C MET A 1 -7.93 7.02 12.42
N THR A 2 -8.91 7.27 13.20
CA THR A 2 -9.92 6.26 13.49
C THR A 2 -10.88 6.21 12.32
N ILE A 3 -10.90 5.10 11.60
CA ILE A 3 -11.99 4.82 10.67
C ILE A 3 -13.18 4.43 11.55
N ALA A 4 -13.85 5.43 12.06
CA ALA A 4 -15.00 5.21 12.94
C ALA A 4 -16.18 4.76 12.09
N GLY A 5 -16.73 3.61 12.38
CA GLY A 5 -18.12 3.28 12.15
C GLY A 5 -18.48 2.56 10.87
N HIS A 6 -17.55 2.09 10.06
CA HIS A 6 -17.84 1.19 8.95
C HIS A 6 -16.94 -0.05 9.03
N ASP A 7 -17.55 -1.21 8.93
CA ASP A 7 -16.82 -2.47 8.85
C ASP A 7 -15.87 -2.42 7.65
N ALA A 8 -14.58 -2.32 7.94
CA ALA A 8 -13.55 -2.28 6.92
C ALA A 8 -13.50 -3.63 6.20
N LEU A 9 -14.00 -3.66 4.96
CA LEU A 9 -14.06 -4.88 4.17
C LEU A 9 -12.88 -4.92 3.19
N ILE A 10 -11.86 -5.72 3.50
CA ILE A 10 -10.84 -6.09 2.53
C ILE A 10 -11.40 -7.25 1.72
N LEU A 11 -11.73 -7.01 0.45
CA LEU A 11 -12.37 -8.00 -0.42
C LEU A 11 -11.38 -8.98 -1.04
N GLY A 12 -10.11 -8.65 -1.07
CA GLY A 12 -9.12 -9.52 -1.65
C GLY A 12 -7.74 -8.89 -1.73
N SER A 13 -6.80 -9.64 -2.27
CA SER A 13 -5.48 -9.15 -2.62
C SER A 13 -5.11 -9.58 -4.03
N GLY A 14 -4.12 -8.93 -4.59
CA GLY A 14 -3.67 -9.30 -5.91
C GLY A 14 -2.45 -8.52 -6.33
N ARG A 15 -1.99 -8.81 -7.55
CA ARG A 15 -0.93 -8.04 -8.20
C ARG A 15 -1.56 -6.89 -8.97
N ALA A 16 -0.97 -5.71 -8.81
CA ALA A 16 -1.35 -4.54 -9.57
C ALA A 16 -0.11 -3.82 -10.09
N THR A 17 -0.16 -3.36 -11.32
CA THR A 17 0.87 -2.49 -11.88
C THR A 17 0.24 -1.17 -12.26
N ILE A 18 0.83 -0.10 -11.81
CA ILE A 18 0.39 1.27 -12.07
C ILE A 18 1.47 2.05 -12.80
N THR A 19 1.06 3.02 -13.59
CA THR A 19 1.95 4.01 -14.20
C THR A 19 1.73 5.37 -13.54
N LEU A 20 2.81 5.99 -13.12
CA LEU A 20 2.83 7.35 -12.61
C LEU A 20 2.97 8.37 -13.74
N PRO A 21 2.68 9.66 -13.50
CA PRO A 21 2.57 10.65 -14.58
C PRO A 21 3.83 10.81 -15.46
N MET A 22 5.01 10.60 -14.92
CA MET A 22 6.27 10.66 -15.68
C MET A 22 6.65 9.33 -16.35
N GLY A 23 5.76 8.33 -16.31
CA GLY A 23 5.97 7.04 -16.97
C GLY A 23 6.58 5.95 -16.08
N THR A 24 6.85 6.23 -14.81
CA THR A 24 7.37 5.24 -13.88
C THR A 24 6.32 4.18 -13.58
N GLN A 25 6.70 2.92 -13.70
CA GLN A 25 5.82 1.79 -13.37
C GLN A 25 6.17 1.23 -12.00
N ILE A 26 5.15 1.00 -11.19
CA ILE A 26 5.25 0.35 -9.88
C ILE A 26 4.38 -0.89 -9.88
N THR A 27 4.98 -2.03 -9.59
CA THR A 27 4.27 -3.31 -9.43
C THR A 27 4.16 -3.66 -7.95
N MET A 28 2.95 -3.90 -7.52
CA MET A 28 2.63 -4.33 -6.16
C MET A 28 2.13 -5.78 -6.23
N GLU A 29 2.85 -6.69 -5.56
CA GLU A 29 2.48 -8.12 -5.57
C GLU A 29 1.33 -8.42 -4.62
N ASP A 30 1.19 -7.66 -3.55
CA ASP A 30 0.21 -7.86 -2.48
C ASP A 30 -0.69 -6.63 -2.30
N ALA A 31 -1.18 -6.07 -3.39
CA ALA A 31 -2.14 -4.97 -3.32
C ALA A 31 -3.45 -5.45 -2.68
N LEU A 32 -3.97 -4.67 -1.75
CA LEU A 32 -5.23 -4.98 -1.07
C LEU A 32 -6.38 -4.25 -1.74
N LEU A 33 -7.46 -4.98 -2.00
CA LEU A 33 -8.69 -4.40 -2.52
C LEU A 33 -9.60 -3.98 -1.36
N TYR A 34 -9.77 -2.68 -1.24
CA TYR A 34 -10.62 -2.05 -0.23
C TYR A 34 -11.55 -1.05 -0.91
N PRO A 35 -12.75 -1.46 -1.33
CA PRO A 35 -13.64 -0.63 -2.16
C PRO A 35 -14.12 0.65 -1.48
N ASP A 36 -14.20 0.65 -0.16
CA ASP A 36 -14.69 1.83 0.59
C ASP A 36 -13.65 2.95 0.70
N LEU A 37 -12.41 2.70 0.29
CA LEU A 37 -11.41 3.75 0.17
C LEU A 37 -11.70 4.61 -1.06
N THR A 38 -11.85 5.90 -0.84
CA THR A 38 -12.04 6.87 -1.92
C THR A 38 -10.74 7.16 -2.69
N ARG A 39 -9.61 6.76 -2.15
CA ARG A 39 -8.28 7.01 -2.72
C ARG A 39 -7.40 5.78 -2.56
N THR A 40 -6.60 5.51 -3.56
CA THR A 40 -5.58 4.46 -3.51
C THR A 40 -4.38 4.95 -2.71
N LEU A 41 -3.87 4.10 -1.84
CA LEU A 41 -2.65 4.37 -1.06
C LEU A 41 -1.50 3.54 -1.62
N LEU A 42 -0.40 4.21 -1.92
CA LEU A 42 0.85 3.57 -2.35
C LEU A 42 1.84 3.58 -1.19
N SER A 43 2.34 2.42 -0.80
CA SER A 43 3.32 2.31 0.27
C SER A 43 4.75 2.58 -0.22
N PHE A 44 5.57 3.20 0.62
CA PHE A 44 7.00 3.37 0.32
C PHE A 44 7.72 2.03 0.16
N ARG A 45 7.27 1.00 0.87
CA ARG A 45 7.79 -0.36 0.74
C ARG A 45 7.68 -0.87 -0.70
N ASP A 46 6.55 -0.65 -1.36
CA ASP A 46 6.36 -1.08 -2.74
C ASP A 46 7.24 -0.26 -3.69
N VAL A 47 7.43 1.01 -3.42
CA VAL A 47 8.35 1.85 -4.19
C VAL A 47 9.79 1.33 -4.07
N PHE A 48 10.24 1.01 -2.86
CA PHE A 48 11.59 0.44 -2.64
C PHE A 48 11.76 -0.93 -3.29
N LYS A 49 10.74 -1.79 -3.23
CA LYS A 49 10.77 -3.10 -3.89
C LYS A 49 10.93 -3.00 -5.41
N ASN A 50 10.47 -1.90 -6.00
CA ASN A 50 10.64 -1.62 -7.42
C ASN A 50 11.98 -0.95 -7.76
N GLY A 51 12.87 -0.80 -6.78
CA GLY A 51 14.22 -0.29 -6.97
C GLY A 51 14.34 1.23 -6.94
N PHE A 52 13.34 1.94 -6.46
CA PHE A 52 13.38 3.39 -6.32
C PHE A 52 13.68 3.81 -4.88
N HIS A 53 14.38 4.92 -4.74
CA HIS A 53 14.54 5.63 -3.47
C HIS A 53 13.52 6.75 -3.39
N VAL A 54 13.10 7.08 -2.18
CA VAL A 54 12.15 8.16 -1.92
C VAL A 54 12.87 9.27 -1.16
N GLU A 55 12.82 10.47 -1.70
CA GLU A 55 13.42 11.66 -1.11
C GLU A 55 12.41 12.80 -1.06
N THR A 56 12.53 13.65 -0.08
CA THR A 56 11.77 14.91 -0.03
C THR A 56 12.63 16.05 -0.56
N HIS A 57 12.03 16.96 -1.30
CA HIS A 57 12.69 18.11 -1.87
C HIS A 57 11.84 19.35 -1.68
N MET A 58 12.48 20.47 -1.40
CA MET A 58 11.82 21.78 -1.35
C MET A 58 12.31 22.65 -2.49
N ASP A 59 11.37 23.23 -3.20
CA ASP A 59 11.61 24.20 -4.25
C ASP A 59 10.68 25.39 -4.06
N ASN A 60 11.23 26.59 -3.80
CA ASN A 60 10.46 27.82 -3.64
C ASN A 60 9.25 27.76 -2.71
N LYS A 61 9.35 27.12 -1.56
CA LYS A 61 8.29 26.83 -0.57
C LYS A 61 7.37 25.66 -0.88
N ASP A 62 7.46 25.07 -2.06
CA ASP A 62 6.71 23.87 -2.40
C ASP A 62 7.50 22.62 -2.04
N LYS A 63 6.82 21.66 -1.44
CA LYS A 63 7.41 20.38 -1.08
C LYS A 63 7.06 19.33 -2.13
N PHE A 64 8.06 18.56 -2.50
CA PHE A 64 7.92 17.47 -3.45
C PHE A 64 8.45 16.16 -2.86
N LEU A 65 7.84 15.08 -3.27
CA LEU A 65 8.36 13.74 -3.06
C LEU A 65 8.98 13.29 -4.38
N LEU A 66 10.24 12.87 -4.32
CA LEU A 66 10.97 12.42 -5.49
C LEU A 66 11.19 10.90 -5.41
N PHE A 67 10.85 10.21 -6.49
CA PHE A 67 11.30 8.85 -6.70
C PHE A 67 12.57 8.90 -7.54
N THR A 68 13.66 8.39 -6.98
CA THR A 68 14.98 8.47 -7.60
C THR A 68 15.57 7.09 -7.81
N LYS A 69 16.46 6.98 -8.79
CA LYS A 69 17.20 5.77 -9.08
C LYS A 69 18.67 6.12 -9.22
N LEU A 70 19.54 5.36 -8.57
CA LEU A 70 20.98 5.51 -8.72
C LEU A 70 21.44 4.73 -9.96
N THR A 71 22.08 5.42 -10.87
CA THR A 71 22.79 4.82 -11.99
C THR A 71 24.31 4.90 -11.74
N ARG A 72 25.12 4.25 -12.57
CA ARG A 72 26.59 4.29 -12.45
C ARG A 72 27.16 5.71 -12.48
N TYR A 73 26.44 6.64 -13.12
CA TYR A 73 26.97 7.98 -13.42
C TYR A 73 26.27 9.11 -12.66
N ALA A 74 25.03 8.90 -12.24
CA ALA A 74 24.24 9.96 -11.59
C ALA A 74 23.01 9.41 -10.88
N LYS A 75 22.45 10.25 -10.02
CA LYS A 75 21.11 10.06 -9.47
C LYS A 75 20.09 10.60 -10.47
N GLN A 76 19.15 9.74 -10.86
CA GLN A 76 18.08 10.09 -11.78
C GLN A 76 16.78 10.30 -11.02
N ILE A 77 16.09 11.40 -11.29
CA ILE A 77 14.73 11.64 -10.80
C ILE A 77 13.76 10.98 -11.77
N CYS A 78 13.00 9.99 -11.27
CA CYS A 78 12.03 9.24 -12.07
C CYS A 78 10.62 9.81 -11.94
N GLU A 79 10.25 10.30 -10.75
CA GLU A 79 8.96 10.94 -10.50
C GLU A 79 9.12 12.11 -9.53
N LYS A 80 8.28 13.12 -9.73
CA LYS A 80 8.15 14.28 -8.86
C LYS A 80 6.69 14.43 -8.48
N ILE A 81 6.39 14.24 -7.20
CA ILE A 81 5.03 14.21 -6.68
C ILE A 81 4.81 15.40 -5.78
N SER A 82 3.79 16.21 -6.06
CA SER A 82 3.47 17.41 -5.29
C SER A 82 2.83 17.08 -3.94
N SER A 83 3.07 17.95 -2.95
CA SER A 83 2.37 17.88 -1.69
C SER A 83 1.08 18.70 -1.71
N LEU A 84 0.09 18.26 -0.94
CA LEU A 84 -1.03 19.10 -0.54
C LEU A 84 -0.62 20.03 0.61
N GLN A 85 -1.39 21.07 0.85
CA GLN A 85 -1.20 21.96 2.01
C GLN A 85 -1.25 21.20 3.35
N THR A 86 -1.93 20.08 3.39
CA THR A 86 -2.00 19.19 4.55
C THR A 86 -0.71 18.38 4.80
N GLY A 87 0.27 18.46 3.92
CA GLY A 87 1.52 17.70 4.01
C GLY A 87 1.46 16.30 3.41
N LEU A 88 0.33 15.91 2.86
CA LEU A 88 0.20 14.63 2.13
C LEU A 88 0.67 14.80 0.68
N TYR A 89 1.29 13.77 0.16
CA TYR A 89 1.66 13.71 -1.25
C TYR A 89 0.59 12.97 -2.05
N TYR A 90 0.26 13.47 -3.23
CA TYR A 90 -0.71 12.81 -4.09
C TYR A 90 -0.31 12.92 -5.56
N THR A 91 -0.74 11.96 -6.34
CA THR A 91 -0.56 11.95 -7.79
C THR A 91 -1.68 11.14 -8.45
N TYR A 92 -1.78 11.25 -9.75
CA TYR A 92 -2.67 10.41 -10.54
C TYR A 92 -1.95 9.13 -10.95
N ILE A 93 -2.69 8.04 -11.00
CA ILE A 93 -2.18 6.76 -11.45
C ILE A 93 -2.99 6.24 -12.62
N LYS A 94 -2.33 5.50 -13.50
CA LYS A 94 -2.98 4.75 -14.58
C LYS A 94 -2.72 3.26 -14.33
N PRO A 95 -3.75 2.47 -14.06
CA PRO A 95 -3.57 1.03 -13.90
C PRO A 95 -3.28 0.39 -15.26
N ILE A 96 -2.32 -0.54 -15.28
CA ILE A 96 -1.95 -1.30 -16.47
C ILE A 96 -2.42 -2.74 -16.34
N GLU A 97 -2.19 -3.35 -15.17
CA GLU A 97 -2.47 -4.75 -14.91
C GLU A 97 -3.12 -4.93 -13.54
N HIS A 98 -4.13 -5.78 -13.51
CA HIS A 98 -4.75 -6.22 -12.28
C HIS A 98 -4.92 -7.73 -12.30
N VAL A 99 -4.30 -8.42 -11.37
CA VAL A 99 -4.48 -9.84 -11.13
C VAL A 99 -5.00 -10.03 -9.72
N ALA A 100 -6.27 -10.38 -9.61
CA ALA A 100 -6.89 -10.65 -8.32
C ALA A 100 -6.63 -12.09 -7.91
N TYR A 101 -6.21 -12.29 -6.67
CA TYR A 101 -6.08 -13.60 -6.05
C TYR A 101 -7.21 -13.78 -5.04
N LYS A 102 -7.83 -14.96 -5.08
CA LYS A 102 -8.73 -15.34 -4.00
C LYS A 102 -7.89 -15.61 -2.75
N ILE A 103 -8.16 -14.88 -1.68
CA ILE A 103 -7.50 -15.15 -0.40
C ILE A 103 -8.16 -16.40 0.20
N ILE A 104 -7.48 -17.52 0.10
CA ILE A 104 -7.85 -18.75 0.81
C ILE A 104 -6.88 -18.88 1.98
N PHE A 105 -7.38 -18.61 3.18
CA PHE A 105 -6.62 -18.79 4.39
C PHE A 105 -6.91 -20.20 4.93
N GLN A 106 -6.01 -21.11 4.71
CA GLN A 106 -6.18 -22.50 5.17
C GLN A 106 -5.22 -22.93 6.28
N ASP A 107 -4.25 -22.08 6.66
CA ASP A 107 -3.12 -22.50 7.48
C ASP A 107 -2.82 -21.64 8.70
N VAL A 108 -1.97 -22.17 9.56
CA VAL A 108 -1.41 -21.53 10.75
C VAL A 108 -0.70 -20.21 10.43
N ASP A 109 -0.23 -20.06 9.21
CA ASP A 109 0.46 -18.86 8.72
C ASP A 109 -0.48 -17.70 8.42
N THR A 110 -1.78 -17.91 8.49
CA THR A 110 -2.80 -16.90 8.17
C THR A 110 -2.68 -15.66 9.05
N PHE A 111 -2.49 -15.84 10.36
CA PHE A 111 -2.31 -14.72 11.27
C PHE A 111 -1.06 -13.91 10.92
N GLN A 112 0.07 -14.58 10.67
CA GLN A 112 1.32 -13.92 10.33
C GLN A 112 1.20 -13.15 9.02
N ASN A 113 0.57 -13.73 8.00
CA ASN A 113 0.34 -13.07 6.73
C ASN A 113 -0.50 -11.79 6.88
N TRP A 114 -1.57 -11.84 7.64
CA TRP A 114 -2.39 -10.67 7.94
C TRP A 114 -1.63 -9.64 8.77
N HIS A 115 -0.88 -10.09 9.78
CA HIS A 115 -0.06 -9.23 10.62
C HIS A 115 0.97 -8.47 9.79
N ASP A 116 1.66 -9.14 8.87
CA ASP A 116 2.65 -8.52 8.00
C ASP A 116 2.02 -7.55 6.99
N ARG A 117 0.88 -7.89 6.43
CA ARG A 117 0.16 -7.04 5.47
C ARG A 117 -0.42 -5.79 6.11
N LEU A 118 -0.85 -5.85 7.35
CA LEU A 118 -1.45 -4.73 8.08
C LEU A 118 -0.43 -3.86 8.82
N GLY A 119 0.86 -4.05 8.58
CA GLY A 119 1.91 -3.24 9.19
C GLY A 119 2.25 -3.62 10.62
N HIS A 120 2.20 -4.90 10.94
CA HIS A 120 2.58 -5.47 12.23
C HIS A 120 1.76 -4.94 13.42
N PRO A 121 0.43 -4.91 13.37
CA PRO A 121 -0.38 -4.49 14.51
C PRO A 121 -0.24 -5.48 15.68
N GLY A 122 -0.42 -4.99 16.89
CA GLY A 122 -0.46 -5.84 18.08
C GLY A 122 -1.65 -6.82 18.06
N ILE A 123 -1.56 -7.87 18.90
CA ILE A 123 -2.59 -8.93 18.95
C ILE A 123 -3.99 -8.36 19.24
N GLY A 124 -4.10 -7.37 20.12
CA GLY A 124 -5.39 -6.72 20.41
C GLY A 124 -5.97 -6.00 19.19
N MET A 125 -5.13 -5.36 18.39
CA MET A 125 -5.56 -4.70 17.15
C MET A 125 -5.95 -5.74 16.10
N MET A 126 -5.21 -6.84 15.95
CA MET A 126 -5.54 -7.94 15.06
C MET A 126 -6.91 -8.54 15.38
N LYS A 127 -7.22 -8.76 16.64
CA LYS A 127 -8.53 -9.27 17.08
C LYS A 127 -9.65 -8.31 16.69
N LYS A 128 -9.45 -7.01 16.82
CA LYS A 128 -10.44 -6.00 16.41
C LYS A 128 -10.64 -5.99 14.89
N ILE A 129 -9.56 -6.04 14.13
CA ILE A 129 -9.62 -6.07 12.67
C ILE A 129 -10.38 -7.32 12.20
N ILE A 130 -10.04 -8.49 12.73
CA ILE A 130 -10.67 -9.76 12.38
C ILE A 130 -12.15 -9.77 12.76
N GLY A 131 -12.48 -9.29 13.97
CA GLY A 131 -13.87 -9.22 14.43
C GLY A 131 -14.76 -8.28 13.62
N ASN A 132 -14.16 -7.29 12.96
CA ASN A 132 -14.87 -6.29 12.16
C ASN A 132 -14.75 -6.50 10.65
N SER A 133 -14.13 -7.59 10.22
CA SER A 133 -13.93 -7.91 8.80
C SER A 133 -14.74 -9.15 8.42
N ILE A 134 -15.22 -9.18 7.18
CA ILE A 134 -16.02 -10.29 6.64
C ILE A 134 -15.26 -10.91 5.45
N GLY A 135 -15.43 -12.20 5.24
CA GLY A 135 -14.90 -12.89 4.06
C GLY A 135 -13.50 -13.44 4.21
N HIS A 136 -13.08 -13.73 5.43
CA HIS A 136 -11.82 -14.41 5.74
C HIS A 136 -12.06 -15.58 6.71
N ASP A 137 -11.11 -16.50 6.73
CA ASP A 137 -11.17 -17.70 7.58
C ASP A 137 -10.49 -17.52 8.95
N MET A 138 -10.28 -16.28 9.37
CA MET A 138 -9.58 -15.96 10.62
C MET A 138 -10.44 -16.06 11.87
N GLU A 139 -11.74 -16.27 11.73
CA GLU A 139 -12.67 -16.33 12.88
C GLU A 139 -12.30 -17.42 13.88
N ASN A 140 -11.73 -18.51 13.39
CA ASN A 140 -11.28 -19.63 14.20
C ASN A 140 -9.76 -19.70 14.39
N ALA A 141 -9.03 -18.67 14.00
CA ALA A 141 -7.57 -18.65 14.12
C ALA A 141 -7.15 -18.60 15.60
N LYS A 142 -6.23 -19.46 15.97
CA LYS A 142 -5.59 -19.41 17.27
C LYS A 142 -4.49 -18.33 17.25
N PHE A 143 -4.60 -17.36 18.13
CA PHE A 143 -3.56 -16.36 18.31
C PHE A 143 -2.44 -16.92 19.19
N PRO A 144 -1.19 -16.58 18.88
CA PRO A 144 -0.07 -16.96 19.73
C PRO A 144 -0.15 -16.30 21.12
#